data_b815447f5a939962e03bcb7d945372f6
#
_entry.id   b815447f5a939962e03bcb7d945372f6
#
_cell.length_a   1.000
_cell.length_b   1.000
_cell.length_c   1.000
_cell.angle_alpha   90.00
_cell.angle_beta   90.00
_cell.angle_gamma   90.00
#
_symmetry.space_group_name_H-M   'P 1'
#
loop_
_entity.id
_entity.type
_entity.pdbx_description
1 polymer ?
#
loop_
_entity_poly.entity_id
_entity_poly.type
_entity_poly.pdbx_seq_one_letter_code
_entity_poly.pdbx_strand_id
1 'polypeptide(L)'
;MALKITLKPKERMILGGTVVVNGSSTSSDLIIEYKVPILRQKDILSEKDANSHSKRIYFAIQLMYIDEENRNTHQNIYLKLAKELVQAAPSTMGLIDKISESILSDKYYPALKLAKKLIAYEEEALSCAQ
;
A
#
# COMPACT_ATOMS: atom_id res chain seq x y z
N MET A 1 13.52 -19.73 -0.94
CA MET A 1 13.29 -19.49 -2.38
C MET A 1 13.78 -18.09 -2.75
N ALA A 2 14.63 -17.98 -3.74
CA ALA A 2 15.19 -16.70 -4.15
C ALA A 2 14.26 -16.00 -5.15
N LEU A 3 14.15 -14.70 -5.03
CA LEU A 3 13.37 -13.87 -5.94
C LEU A 3 14.31 -12.93 -6.68
N LYS A 4 14.20 -12.88 -8.00
CA LYS A 4 14.99 -11.97 -8.83
C LYS A 4 14.15 -10.74 -9.17
N ILE A 5 14.70 -9.56 -8.91
CA ILE A 5 14.07 -8.28 -9.24
C ILE A 5 15.05 -7.45 -10.04
N THR A 6 14.59 -6.87 -11.16
CA THR A 6 15.40 -5.95 -11.95
C THR A 6 14.99 -4.53 -11.64
N LEU A 7 15.96 -3.71 -11.19
CA LEU A 7 15.75 -2.28 -10.94
C LEU A 7 16.33 -1.47 -12.09
N LYS A 8 15.51 -0.58 -12.62
CA LYS A 8 15.95 0.39 -13.63
C LYS A 8 16.85 1.45 -12.98
N PRO A 9 17.64 2.19 -13.77
CA PRO A 9 18.44 3.28 -13.21
C PRO A 9 17.58 4.23 -12.39
N LYS A 10 18.05 4.56 -11.19
CA LYS A 10 17.39 5.48 -10.24
C LYS A 10 16.04 5.00 -9.71
N GLU A 11 15.61 3.80 -10.04
CA GLU A 11 14.37 3.24 -9.52
C GLU A 11 14.51 2.94 -8.02
N ARG A 12 13.45 3.25 -7.27
CA ARG A 12 13.40 3.01 -5.83
C ARG A 12 12.57 1.78 -5.53
N MET A 13 12.87 1.17 -4.39
CA MET A 13 12.12 0.02 -3.89
C MET A 13 12.21 0.01 -2.38
N ILE A 14 11.14 -0.44 -1.71
CA ILE A 14 11.21 -0.71 -0.27
C ILE A 14 11.50 -2.20 -0.10
N LEU A 15 12.54 -2.51 0.65
CA LEU A 15 13.00 -3.86 0.91
C LEU A 15 13.14 -4.02 2.42
N GLY A 16 12.18 -4.74 3.03
CA GLY A 16 12.19 -5.01 4.46
C GLY A 16 12.15 -3.78 5.34
N GLY A 17 11.52 -2.70 4.94
CA GLY A 17 11.44 -1.47 5.72
C GLY A 17 12.50 -0.44 5.37
N THR A 18 13.41 -0.75 4.44
CA THR A 18 14.47 0.15 4.00
C THR A 18 14.23 0.54 2.55
N VAL A 19 14.44 1.82 2.23
CA VAL A 19 14.36 2.29 0.85
C VAL A 19 15.71 2.04 0.17
N VAL A 20 15.67 1.35 -0.98
CA VAL A 20 16.85 1.13 -1.82
C VAL A 20 16.66 1.83 -3.14
N VAL A 21 17.75 2.35 -3.68
CA VAL A 21 17.78 3.04 -4.98
C VAL A 21 18.86 2.41 -5.84
N ASN A 22 18.54 2.16 -7.12
CA ASN A 22 19.58 1.77 -8.06
C ASN A 22 20.37 3.03 -8.45
N GLY A 23 21.56 3.18 -7.90
CA GLY A 23 22.42 4.33 -8.15
C GLY A 23 23.21 4.28 -9.44
N SER A 24 23.13 3.19 -10.20
CA SER A 24 23.91 3.05 -11.44
C SER A 24 23.15 3.67 -12.61
N SER A 25 23.86 3.80 -13.74
CA SER A 25 23.28 4.31 -14.99
C SER A 25 22.63 3.20 -15.83
N THR A 26 22.70 1.96 -15.37
CA THR A 26 22.14 0.78 -16.03
C THR A 26 21.23 0.03 -15.10
N SER A 27 20.35 -0.82 -15.66
CA SER A 27 19.51 -1.69 -14.87
C SER A 27 20.36 -2.69 -14.09
N SER A 28 19.93 -3.02 -12.88
CA SER A 28 20.64 -3.97 -12.01
C SER A 28 19.68 -5.05 -11.54
N ASP A 29 20.18 -6.29 -11.49
CA ASP A 29 19.42 -7.42 -10.98
C ASP A 29 19.72 -7.63 -9.50
N LEU A 30 18.68 -7.79 -8.70
CA LEU A 30 18.79 -8.11 -7.28
C LEU A 30 18.26 -9.51 -7.05
N ILE A 31 18.98 -10.29 -6.27
CA ILE A 31 18.53 -11.62 -5.83
C ILE A 31 18.16 -11.49 -4.36
N ILE A 32 16.89 -11.71 -4.06
CA ILE A 32 16.39 -11.66 -2.68
C ILE A 32 16.34 -13.10 -2.18
N GLU A 33 17.21 -13.44 -1.25
CA GLU A 33 17.37 -14.82 -0.77
C GLU A 33 16.36 -15.19 0.32
N TYR A 34 15.90 -14.22 1.11
CA TYR A 34 14.99 -14.46 2.21
C TYR A 34 13.70 -13.67 2.01
N LYS A 35 12.61 -14.20 2.55
CA LYS A 35 11.31 -13.54 2.46
C LYS A 35 11.30 -12.28 3.31
N VAL A 36 11.09 -11.13 2.67
CA VAL A 36 10.92 -9.83 3.32
C VAL A 36 9.82 -9.07 2.60
N PRO A 37 9.17 -8.10 3.25
CA PRO A 37 8.22 -7.23 2.56
C PRO A 37 8.93 -6.46 1.44
N ILE A 38 8.36 -6.50 0.23
CA ILE A 38 8.92 -5.83 -0.94
C ILE A 38 7.82 -4.96 -1.54
N LEU A 39 8.17 -3.70 -1.82
CA LEU A 39 7.23 -2.77 -2.47
C LEU A 39 7.97 -2.02 -3.57
N ARG A 40 7.53 -2.24 -4.83
CA ARG A 40 8.12 -1.58 -5.99
C ARG A 40 7.72 -0.11 -6.02
N GLN A 41 8.51 0.71 -6.70
CA GLN A 41 8.29 2.16 -6.77
C GLN A 41 6.85 2.53 -7.17
N LYS A 42 6.27 1.81 -8.12
CA LYS A 42 4.90 2.07 -8.60
C LYS A 42 3.84 1.89 -7.51
N ASP A 43 4.15 1.14 -6.47
CA ASP A 43 3.22 0.82 -5.39
C ASP A 43 3.47 1.64 -4.13
N ILE A 44 4.52 2.47 -4.11
CA ILE A 44 4.86 3.30 -2.96
C ILE A 44 4.08 4.60 -3.03
N LEU A 45 3.32 4.89 -1.98
CA LEU A 45 2.64 6.17 -1.82
C LEU A 45 3.37 6.97 -0.74
N SER A 46 3.68 8.24 -1.03
CA SER A 46 4.30 9.11 -0.02
C SER A 46 3.22 9.70 0.88
N GLU A 47 3.62 10.06 2.11
CA GLU A 47 2.70 10.65 3.07
C GLU A 47 2.03 11.92 2.53
N LYS A 48 2.79 12.78 1.86
CA LYS A 48 2.26 14.03 1.30
C LYS A 48 1.25 13.80 0.17
N ASP A 49 1.32 12.66 -0.51
CA ASP A 49 0.39 12.33 -1.59
C ASP A 49 -0.85 11.59 -1.08
N ALA A 50 -0.88 11.21 0.20
CA ALA A 50 -2.03 10.58 0.84
C ALA A 50 -3.05 11.66 1.24
N ASN A 51 -3.68 12.26 0.24
CA ASN A 51 -4.53 13.45 0.40
C ASN A 51 -6.03 13.19 0.26
N SER A 52 -6.45 11.94 0.34
CA SER A 52 -7.86 11.56 0.35
C SER A 52 -8.06 10.42 1.35
N HIS A 53 -9.31 10.12 1.71
CA HIS A 53 -9.60 9.03 2.64
C HIS A 53 -9.05 7.69 2.12
N SER A 54 -9.31 7.39 0.85
CA SER A 54 -8.84 6.14 0.24
C SER A 54 -7.33 6.05 0.19
N LYS A 55 -6.66 7.15 -0.16
CA LYS A 55 -5.20 7.19 -0.20
C LYS A 55 -4.59 7.06 1.19
N ARG A 56 -5.22 7.65 2.21
CA ARG A 56 -4.76 7.49 3.60
C ARG A 56 -4.91 6.05 4.06
N ILE A 57 -5.99 5.37 3.64
CA ILE A 57 -6.19 3.94 3.91
C ILE A 57 -5.07 3.14 3.25
N TYR A 58 -4.75 3.41 1.99
CA TYR A 58 -3.64 2.77 1.29
C TYR A 58 -2.33 2.96 2.06
N PHE A 59 -2.06 4.20 2.46
CA PHE A 59 -0.83 4.52 3.18
C PHE A 59 -0.74 3.77 4.52
N ALA A 60 -1.84 3.68 5.26
CA ALA A 60 -1.88 2.93 6.52
C ALA A 60 -1.56 1.45 6.29
N ILE A 61 -2.11 0.84 5.24
CA ILE A 61 -1.84 -0.56 4.89
C ILE A 61 -0.37 -0.72 4.48
N GLN A 62 0.16 0.22 3.70
CA GLN A 62 1.56 0.24 3.31
C GLN A 62 2.47 0.20 4.55
N LEU A 63 2.17 1.01 5.56
CA LEU A 63 2.93 1.04 6.80
C LEU A 63 2.79 -0.26 7.59
N MET A 64 1.60 -0.86 7.63
CA MET A 64 1.42 -2.18 8.23
C MET A 64 2.32 -3.22 7.58
N TYR A 65 2.49 -3.14 6.27
CA TYR A 65 3.28 -4.09 5.50
C TYR A 65 4.78 -3.93 5.75
N ILE A 66 5.27 -2.68 5.79
CA ILE A 66 6.71 -2.41 5.84
C ILE A 66 7.24 -2.05 7.24
N ASP A 67 6.37 -1.69 8.19
CA ASP A 67 6.76 -1.28 9.54
C ASP A 67 6.12 -2.23 10.57
N GLU A 68 6.71 -3.40 10.68
CA GLU A 68 6.20 -4.47 11.53
C GLU A 68 6.14 -4.08 13.01
N GLU A 69 7.13 -3.33 13.48
CA GLU A 69 7.20 -2.92 14.90
C GLU A 69 6.01 -2.08 15.34
N ASN A 70 5.47 -1.24 14.46
CA ASN A 70 4.37 -0.33 14.75
C ASN A 70 3.06 -0.77 14.08
N ARG A 71 2.96 -2.05 13.73
CA ARG A 71 1.81 -2.58 12.99
C ARG A 71 0.49 -2.31 13.70
N ASN A 72 0.43 -2.49 15.01
CA ASN A 72 -0.78 -2.24 15.78
C ASN A 72 -1.24 -0.79 15.70
N THR A 73 -0.30 0.14 15.75
CA THR A 73 -0.59 1.58 15.61
C THR A 73 -1.19 1.86 14.24
N HIS A 74 -0.59 1.29 13.19
CA HIS A 74 -1.08 1.49 11.83
C HIS A 74 -2.44 0.84 11.61
N GLN A 75 -2.70 -0.31 12.23
CA GLN A 75 -4.01 -0.96 12.17
C GLN A 75 -5.10 -0.10 12.80
N ASN A 76 -4.80 0.53 13.93
CA ASN A 76 -5.75 1.41 14.61
C ASN A 76 -6.10 2.63 13.75
N ILE A 77 -5.10 3.19 13.08
CA ILE A 77 -5.31 4.30 12.14
C ILE A 77 -6.19 3.84 10.97
N TYR A 78 -5.91 2.66 10.42
CA TYR A 78 -6.71 2.08 9.34
C TYR A 78 -8.18 1.92 9.77
N LEU A 79 -8.43 1.35 10.96
CA LEU A 79 -9.78 1.12 11.44
C LEU A 79 -10.58 2.41 11.57
N LYS A 80 -9.93 3.46 12.06
CA LYS A 80 -10.57 4.78 12.17
C LYS A 80 -10.92 5.34 10.79
N LEU A 81 -9.98 5.28 9.87
CA LEU A 81 -10.18 5.79 8.50
C LEU A 81 -11.25 4.99 7.76
N ALA A 82 -11.25 3.67 7.92
CA ALA A 82 -12.25 2.80 7.29
C ALA A 82 -13.66 3.10 7.80
N LYS A 83 -13.80 3.29 9.12
CA LYS A 83 -15.08 3.64 9.72
C LYS A 83 -15.59 4.98 9.20
N GLU A 84 -14.71 5.97 9.13
CA GLU A 84 -15.06 7.30 8.61
C GLU A 84 -15.52 7.22 7.14
N LEU A 85 -14.81 6.44 6.33
CA LEU A 85 -15.15 6.30 4.92
C LEU A 85 -16.49 5.60 4.71
N VAL A 86 -16.75 4.52 5.43
CA VAL A 86 -18.02 3.79 5.33
C VAL A 86 -19.19 4.68 5.78
N GLN A 87 -18.99 5.50 6.80
CA GLN A 87 -20.02 6.43 7.26
C GLN A 87 -20.31 7.50 6.20
N ALA A 88 -19.27 8.01 5.55
CA ALA A 88 -19.43 9.05 4.51
C ALA A 88 -19.91 8.47 3.18
N ALA A 89 -19.51 7.23 2.86
CA ALA A 89 -19.85 6.58 1.60
C ALA A 89 -20.13 5.09 1.85
N PRO A 90 -21.36 4.74 2.26
CA PRO A 90 -21.72 3.35 2.57
C PRO A 90 -21.47 2.36 1.44
N SER A 91 -21.44 2.81 0.18
CA SER A 91 -21.17 1.96 -0.98
C SER A 91 -19.75 1.37 -0.97
N THR A 92 -18.84 1.92 -0.15
CA THR A 92 -17.47 1.42 -0.03
C THR A 92 -17.35 0.21 0.91
N MET A 93 -18.42 -0.13 1.63
CA MET A 93 -18.39 -1.18 2.66
C MET A 93 -17.90 -2.52 2.12
N GLY A 94 -18.30 -2.91 0.92
CA GLY A 94 -17.89 -4.17 0.32
C GLY A 94 -16.38 -4.27 0.13
N LEU A 95 -15.76 -3.21 -0.37
CA LEU A 95 -14.31 -3.16 -0.54
C LEU A 95 -13.59 -3.11 0.81
N ILE A 96 -14.10 -2.33 1.75
CA ILE A 96 -13.52 -2.21 3.09
C ILE A 96 -13.56 -3.59 3.80
N ASP A 97 -14.65 -4.34 3.68
CA ASP A 97 -14.74 -5.67 4.27
C ASP A 97 -13.67 -6.62 3.69
N LYS A 98 -13.46 -6.58 2.38
CA LYS A 98 -12.43 -7.40 1.73
C LYS A 98 -11.02 -7.01 2.16
N ILE A 99 -10.77 -5.71 2.26
CA ILE A 99 -9.48 -5.19 2.74
C ILE A 99 -9.23 -5.66 4.18
N SER A 100 -10.24 -5.53 5.05
CA SER A 100 -10.13 -5.94 6.45
C SER A 100 -9.87 -7.43 6.59
N GLU A 101 -10.54 -8.27 5.78
CA GLU A 101 -10.26 -9.71 5.77
C GLU A 101 -8.82 -10.01 5.38
N SER A 102 -8.30 -9.32 4.38
CA SER A 102 -6.91 -9.49 3.95
C SER A 102 -5.93 -9.11 5.05
N ILE A 103 -6.19 -8.01 5.75
CA ILE A 103 -5.35 -7.55 6.86
C ILE A 103 -5.38 -8.58 8.01
N LEU A 104 -6.55 -9.09 8.36
CA LEU A 104 -6.70 -10.10 9.41
C LEU A 104 -5.99 -11.40 9.08
N SER A 105 -5.82 -11.70 7.80
CA SER A 105 -5.11 -12.88 7.31
C SER A 105 -3.64 -12.62 7.03
N ASP A 106 -3.13 -11.47 7.44
CA ASP A 106 -1.74 -11.03 7.20
C ASP A 106 -1.38 -10.96 5.71
N LYS A 107 -2.36 -10.69 4.87
CA LYS A 107 -2.17 -10.57 3.42
C LYS A 107 -2.16 -9.10 3.01
N TYR A 108 -1.07 -8.40 3.34
CA TYR A 108 -0.98 -6.95 3.14
C TYR A 108 -0.87 -6.54 1.68
N TYR A 109 -0.14 -7.30 0.86
CA TYR A 109 -0.03 -6.97 -0.54
C TYR A 109 -1.38 -7.08 -1.28
N PRO A 110 -2.17 -8.16 -1.10
CA PRO A 110 -3.53 -8.19 -1.60
C PRO A 110 -4.41 -7.06 -1.08
N ALA A 111 -4.24 -6.68 0.18
CA ALA A 111 -4.97 -5.54 0.76
C ALA A 111 -4.62 -4.23 0.04
N LEU A 112 -3.35 -4.02 -0.31
CA LEU A 112 -2.91 -2.85 -1.07
C LEU A 112 -3.56 -2.82 -2.45
N LYS A 113 -3.67 -3.95 -3.13
CA LYS A 113 -4.33 -4.03 -4.43
C LYS A 113 -5.80 -3.66 -4.33
N LEU A 114 -6.49 -4.12 -3.29
CA LEU A 114 -7.88 -3.75 -3.04
C LEU A 114 -8.01 -2.26 -2.74
N ALA A 115 -7.06 -1.70 -1.99
CA ALA A 115 -7.06 -0.28 -1.69
C ALA A 115 -6.86 0.57 -2.94
N LYS A 116 -6.12 0.08 -3.94
CA LYS A 116 -6.03 0.75 -5.25
C LYS A 116 -7.38 0.83 -5.92
N LYS A 117 -8.18 -0.22 -5.83
CA LYS A 117 -9.55 -0.22 -6.36
C LYS A 117 -10.42 0.81 -5.63
N LEU A 118 -10.21 0.94 -4.32
CA LEU A 118 -10.93 1.92 -3.51
C LEU A 118 -10.56 3.34 -3.93
N ILE A 119 -9.29 3.60 -4.19
CA ILE A 119 -8.81 4.90 -4.69
C ILE A 119 -9.46 5.22 -6.03
N ALA A 120 -9.47 4.26 -6.95
CA ALA A 120 -10.08 4.44 -8.26
C ALA A 120 -11.58 4.71 -8.15
N TYR A 121 -12.25 4.01 -7.25
CA TYR A 121 -13.68 4.21 -6.99
C TYR A 121 -13.95 5.62 -6.47
N GLU A 122 -13.15 6.10 -5.53
CA GLU A 122 -13.31 7.44 -4.98
C GLU A 122 -13.06 8.52 -6.04
N GLU A 123 -12.03 8.36 -6.85
CA GLU A 123 -11.72 9.31 -7.93
C GLU A 123 -12.85 9.36 -8.95
N GLU A 124 -13.40 8.20 -9.31
CA GLU A 124 -14.55 8.13 -10.23
C GLU A 124 -15.78 8.81 -9.66
N ALA A 125 -16.08 8.59 -8.38
CA ALA A 125 -17.20 9.21 -7.70
C ALA A 125 -17.07 10.74 -7.67
N LEU A 126 -15.86 11.25 -7.39
CA LEU A 126 -15.60 12.68 -7.39
C LEU A 126 -15.71 13.27 -8.81
N SER A 127 -15.24 12.54 -9.80
CA SER A 127 -15.35 12.95 -11.19
C SER A 127 -16.81 13.05 -11.65
N CYS A 128 -17.64 12.10 -11.25
CA CYS A 128 -19.07 12.11 -11.58
C CYS A 128 -19.86 13.20 -10.84
N ALA A 129 -19.35 13.64 -9.69
CA ALA A 129 -20.01 14.68 -8.89
C ALA A 129 -19.78 16.09 -9.44
N GLN A 130 -18.87 16.23 -10.39
CA GLN A 130 -18.60 17.52 -11.07
C GLN A 130 -19.48 17.69 -12.34
#